data_6e61ee333f9ffc52a7e26621d6bc14d6
#
_entry.id   6e61ee333f9ffc52a7e26621d6bc14d6
#
_cell.length_a   1.000
_cell.length_b   1.000
_cell.length_c   1.000
_cell.angle_alpha   90.00
_cell.angle_beta   90.00
_cell.angle_gamma   90.00
#
_symmetry.space_group_name_H-M   'P 1'
#
loop_
_entity.id
_entity.type
_entity.pdbx_description
1 polymer ?
#
loop_
_entity_poly.entity_id
_entity_poly.type
_entity_poly.pdbx_seq_one_letter_code
_entity_poly.pdbx_strand_id
1 'polypeptide(L)'
;MLELYFQGPVEGRKEQRQREDRQWTALLDSAKKGAGPLAVRWIDEISEAQSGFLPYLRKRDREAGGNLIEAERLLTLGVRILDALPSEKAPEPSGMPARYLAVFAAEITGNPHAFDAGTKDGKYLEMLVEWYVRRTGTEDGASGGSRGFPAFRKQRLYLKTGLLRDDVSNYALAAGIRARSGSGRIHAGMEGFLEEGEPVQIPLSAIAGWKSASCPENRMYIVENPSVYAVLCGKWDRECGLMCMNGQPRFSSLLLLDLLAESGTEVWYAGDIDPEGLLIAQRLKRYYQGEFHYWHMSAEDYKMCVSAEPVSQRRQKMLEKVEDPELKKTAEALQKSGKAWYQENMLRVYLEIFRREEDRGAEESEHGR
;
A
#
# COMPACT_ATOMS: atom_id res chain seq x y z
N MET A 1 -3.97 32.54 -56.05
CA MET A 1 -4.63 31.32 -56.54
C MET A 1 -4.96 30.32 -55.41
N LEU A 2 -4.04 30.01 -54.52
CA LEU A 2 -4.33 29.11 -53.36
C LEU A 2 -5.33 29.73 -52.37
N GLU A 3 -5.29 31.01 -52.09
CA GLU A 3 -6.24 31.72 -51.20
C GLU A 3 -7.69 31.72 -51.70
N LEU A 4 -7.90 31.72 -53.01
CA LEU A 4 -9.22 31.59 -53.63
C LEU A 4 -9.79 30.18 -53.55
N TYR A 5 -8.91 29.15 -53.47
CA TYR A 5 -9.31 27.76 -53.38
C TYR A 5 -9.73 27.38 -51.95
N PHE A 6 -9.14 28.00 -50.91
CA PHE A 6 -9.36 27.70 -49.49
C PHE A 6 -10.31 28.72 -48.80
N GLN A 7 -10.93 29.65 -49.52
CA GLN A 7 -11.85 30.68 -49.00
C GLN A 7 -11.30 31.51 -47.82
N GLY A 8 -9.98 31.68 -47.72
CA GLY A 8 -9.32 32.48 -46.68
C GLY A 8 -7.80 32.47 -46.79
N PRO A 9 -7.08 33.29 -45.99
CA PRO A 9 -5.64 33.31 -45.99
C PRO A 9 -5.07 31.94 -45.52
N VAL A 10 -4.20 31.36 -46.35
CA VAL A 10 -3.52 30.11 -46.04
C VAL A 10 -2.43 30.39 -45.02
N GLU A 11 -2.73 30.18 -43.74
CA GLU A 11 -1.69 30.26 -42.67
C GLU A 11 -0.59 29.22 -42.88
N GLY A 12 0.66 29.66 -42.84
CA GLY A 12 1.81 28.76 -42.89
C GLY A 12 1.89 27.91 -41.59
N ARG A 13 2.41 26.69 -41.69
CA ARG A 13 2.58 25.79 -40.53
C ARG A 13 3.31 26.46 -39.36
N LYS A 14 4.20 27.40 -39.63
CA LYS A 14 4.95 28.15 -38.59
C LYS A 14 4.04 29.14 -37.85
N GLU A 15 3.19 29.86 -38.60
CA GLU A 15 2.25 30.82 -38.03
C GLU A 15 1.17 30.15 -37.22
N GLN A 16 0.65 29.01 -37.70
CA GLN A 16 -0.30 28.18 -36.96
C GLN A 16 0.27 27.71 -35.63
N ARG A 17 1.53 27.17 -35.59
CA ARG A 17 2.19 26.79 -34.38
C ARG A 17 2.38 27.96 -33.40
N GLN A 18 2.80 29.13 -33.91
CA GLN A 18 2.97 30.31 -33.05
C GLN A 18 1.66 30.81 -32.47
N ARG A 19 0.57 30.66 -33.20
CA ARG A 19 -0.79 30.99 -32.72
C ARG A 19 -1.22 30.01 -31.62
N GLU A 20 -1.05 28.72 -31.87
CA GLU A 20 -1.34 27.68 -30.87
C GLU A 20 -0.52 27.90 -29.59
N ASP A 21 0.78 28.14 -29.68
CA ASP A 21 1.62 28.36 -28.51
C ASP A 21 1.20 29.62 -27.74
N ARG A 22 0.83 30.70 -28.42
CA ARG A 22 0.27 31.92 -27.77
C ARG A 22 -1.04 31.64 -27.05
N GLN A 23 -1.91 30.82 -27.63
CA GLN A 23 -3.17 30.43 -27.00
C GLN A 23 -2.94 29.59 -25.74
N TRP A 24 -2.00 28.63 -25.79
CA TRP A 24 -1.61 27.84 -24.62
C TRP A 24 -0.99 28.69 -23.51
N THR A 25 -0.09 29.61 -23.84
CA THR A 25 0.49 30.54 -22.87
C THR A 25 -0.59 31.38 -22.19
N ALA A 26 -1.49 31.98 -22.96
CA ALA A 26 -2.59 32.77 -22.42
C ALA A 26 -3.51 31.95 -21.50
N LEU A 27 -3.79 30.68 -21.85
CA LEU A 27 -4.58 29.75 -21.05
C LEU A 27 -3.89 29.43 -19.70
N LEU A 28 -2.59 29.13 -19.73
CA LEU A 28 -1.80 28.89 -18.51
C LEU A 28 -1.75 30.13 -17.60
N ASP A 29 -1.53 31.31 -18.17
CA ASP A 29 -1.52 32.56 -17.41
C ASP A 29 -2.90 32.90 -16.83
N SER A 30 -3.97 32.55 -17.53
CA SER A 30 -5.34 32.69 -17.01
C SER A 30 -5.58 31.74 -15.83
N ALA A 31 -5.11 30.50 -15.91
CA ALA A 31 -5.28 29.50 -14.85
C ALA A 31 -4.54 29.84 -13.55
N LYS A 32 -3.48 30.69 -13.61
CA LYS A 32 -2.79 31.19 -12.41
C LYS A 32 -3.59 32.20 -11.63
N LYS A 33 -4.57 32.88 -12.25
CA LYS A 33 -5.35 33.92 -11.60
C LYS A 33 -6.24 33.33 -10.51
N GLY A 34 -5.94 33.67 -9.25
CA GLY A 34 -6.67 33.15 -8.08
C GLY A 34 -6.27 31.77 -7.61
N ALA A 35 -5.25 31.14 -8.24
CA ALA A 35 -4.70 29.87 -7.81
C ALA A 35 -3.79 30.06 -6.59
N GLY A 36 -3.80 29.09 -5.68
CA GLY A 36 -2.88 29.05 -4.53
C GLY A 36 -1.42 28.80 -4.93
N PRO A 37 -0.47 29.02 -4.00
CA PRO A 37 0.96 28.95 -4.32
C PRO A 37 1.42 27.63 -4.95
N LEU A 38 0.86 26.52 -4.48
CA LEU A 38 1.20 25.18 -5.00
C LEU A 38 0.70 24.99 -6.44
N ALA A 39 -0.52 25.41 -6.72
CA ALA A 39 -1.09 25.34 -8.06
C ALA A 39 -0.37 26.28 -9.03
N VAL A 40 0.03 27.47 -8.62
CA VAL A 40 0.84 28.40 -9.43
C VAL A 40 2.16 27.74 -9.81
N ARG A 41 2.88 27.18 -8.84
CA ARG A 41 4.15 26.46 -9.09
C ARG A 41 3.96 25.30 -10.06
N TRP A 42 2.89 24.52 -9.91
CA TRP A 42 2.58 23.45 -10.84
C TRP A 42 2.36 23.96 -12.27
N ILE A 43 1.60 25.07 -12.44
CA ILE A 43 1.36 25.67 -13.75
C ILE A 43 2.67 26.17 -14.37
N ASP A 44 3.57 26.78 -13.59
CA ASP A 44 4.90 27.21 -14.07
C ASP A 44 5.70 26.02 -14.62
N GLU A 45 5.62 24.87 -13.96
CA GLU A 45 6.34 23.65 -14.33
C GLU A 45 5.67 22.88 -15.49
N ILE A 46 4.41 23.13 -15.83
CA ILE A 46 3.68 22.43 -16.92
C ILE A 46 4.45 22.53 -18.23
N SER A 47 5.06 23.68 -18.52
CA SER A 47 5.78 23.95 -19.77
C SER A 47 7.16 23.28 -19.82
N GLU A 48 7.66 22.77 -18.70
CA GLU A 48 8.95 22.05 -18.66
C GLU A 48 8.84 20.70 -19.38
N ALA A 49 9.84 20.38 -20.19
CA ALA A 49 9.83 19.18 -21.03
C ALA A 49 9.68 17.87 -20.24
N GLN A 50 10.11 17.86 -18.97
CA GLN A 50 10.07 16.67 -18.10
C GLN A 50 8.77 16.53 -17.30
N SER A 51 7.89 17.53 -17.29
CA SER A 51 6.69 17.51 -16.44
C SER A 51 5.65 16.45 -16.87
N GLY A 52 5.61 16.11 -18.15
CA GLY A 52 4.60 15.21 -18.74
C GLY A 52 3.18 15.78 -18.80
N PHE A 53 2.90 16.92 -18.14
CA PHE A 53 1.56 17.52 -18.08
C PHE A 53 1.16 18.18 -19.38
N LEU A 54 2.00 19.00 -20.00
CA LEU A 54 1.64 19.68 -21.25
C LEU A 54 1.31 18.68 -22.39
N PRO A 55 2.11 17.64 -22.62
CA PRO A 55 1.72 16.60 -23.58
C PRO A 55 0.40 15.92 -23.26
N TYR A 56 0.12 15.66 -21.97
CA TYR A 56 -1.14 15.08 -21.53
C TYR A 56 -2.31 16.00 -21.80
N LEU A 57 -2.25 17.27 -21.41
CA LEU A 57 -3.29 18.27 -21.65
C LEU A 57 -3.57 18.46 -23.14
N ARG A 58 -2.51 18.61 -23.96
CA ARG A 58 -2.65 18.72 -25.43
C ARG A 58 -3.27 17.49 -26.07
N LYS A 59 -2.95 16.30 -25.57
CA LYS A 59 -3.56 15.05 -26.06
C LYS A 59 -5.04 15.01 -25.72
N ARG A 60 -5.39 15.33 -24.47
CA ARG A 60 -6.78 15.31 -23.99
C ARG A 60 -7.65 16.33 -24.73
N ASP A 61 -7.13 17.54 -24.94
CA ASP A 61 -7.82 18.58 -25.67
C ASP A 61 -8.06 18.17 -27.13
N ARG A 62 -7.07 17.61 -27.81
CA ARG A 62 -7.23 17.08 -29.17
C ARG A 62 -8.29 15.97 -29.26
N GLU A 63 -8.32 15.07 -28.29
CA GLU A 63 -9.34 14.01 -28.20
C GLU A 63 -10.76 14.57 -28.01
N ALA A 64 -10.88 15.78 -27.45
CA ALA A 64 -12.14 16.48 -27.18
C ALA A 64 -12.53 17.52 -28.25
N GLY A 65 -11.76 17.66 -29.35
CA GLY A 65 -12.06 18.56 -30.47
C GLY A 65 -11.04 19.67 -30.67
N GLY A 66 -10.03 19.84 -29.82
CA GLY A 66 -8.90 20.74 -30.02
C GLY A 66 -9.24 22.25 -29.93
N ASN A 67 -10.24 22.61 -29.13
CA ASN A 67 -10.74 23.97 -28.96
C ASN A 67 -10.39 24.62 -27.62
N LEU A 68 -9.43 24.00 -26.87
CA LEU A 68 -8.95 24.39 -25.55
C LEU A 68 -9.97 24.26 -24.39
N ILE A 69 -11.20 23.87 -24.64
CA ILE A 69 -12.22 23.70 -23.58
C ILE A 69 -11.84 22.63 -22.60
N GLU A 70 -11.39 21.47 -23.09
CA GLU A 70 -10.96 20.38 -22.21
C GLU A 70 -9.65 20.72 -21.48
N ALA A 71 -8.74 21.45 -22.13
CA ALA A 71 -7.52 21.92 -21.49
C ALA A 71 -7.84 22.90 -20.35
N GLU A 72 -8.74 23.85 -20.54
CA GLU A 72 -9.19 24.78 -19.52
C GLU A 72 -9.87 24.06 -18.36
N ARG A 73 -10.76 23.09 -18.64
CA ARG A 73 -11.39 22.24 -17.62
C ARG A 73 -10.35 21.51 -16.78
N LEU A 74 -9.35 20.90 -17.42
CA LEU A 74 -8.30 20.15 -16.70
C LEU A 74 -7.39 21.07 -15.90
N LEU A 75 -7.04 22.25 -16.39
CA LEU A 75 -6.27 23.23 -15.62
C LEU A 75 -7.04 23.70 -14.38
N THR A 76 -8.32 24.05 -14.55
CA THR A 76 -9.22 24.43 -13.46
C THR A 76 -9.34 23.28 -12.43
N LEU A 77 -9.50 22.05 -12.91
CA LEU A 77 -9.56 20.85 -12.05
C LEU A 77 -8.25 20.66 -11.30
N GLY A 78 -7.09 20.83 -11.97
CA GLY A 78 -5.78 20.70 -11.35
C GLY A 78 -5.54 21.74 -10.25
N VAL A 79 -5.91 23.00 -10.49
CA VAL A 79 -5.87 24.08 -9.49
C VAL A 79 -6.73 23.71 -8.28
N ARG A 80 -8.00 23.34 -8.50
CA ARG A 80 -8.91 22.95 -7.40
C ARG A 80 -8.38 21.78 -6.58
N ILE A 81 -7.79 20.77 -7.23
CA ILE A 81 -7.18 19.62 -6.55
C ILE A 81 -6.01 20.09 -5.69
N LEU A 82 -5.06 20.83 -6.27
CA LEU A 82 -3.83 21.23 -5.58
C LEU A 82 -4.10 22.22 -4.44
N ASP A 83 -5.05 23.13 -4.61
CA ASP A 83 -5.46 24.09 -3.55
C ASP A 83 -6.18 23.39 -2.40
N ALA A 84 -6.78 22.22 -2.65
CA ALA A 84 -7.45 21.42 -1.63
C ALA A 84 -6.52 20.42 -0.92
N LEU A 85 -5.30 20.19 -1.44
CA LEU A 85 -4.29 19.39 -0.76
C LEU A 85 -3.56 20.19 0.33
N PRO A 86 -2.93 19.53 1.32
CA PRO A 86 -2.14 20.20 2.35
C PRO A 86 -1.06 21.10 1.73
N SER A 87 -0.82 22.28 2.29
CA SER A 87 0.28 23.13 1.84
C SER A 87 1.63 22.53 2.30
N GLU A 88 2.72 22.82 1.52
CA GLU A 88 4.09 22.35 1.84
C GLU A 88 4.57 22.75 3.26
N LYS A 89 3.92 23.71 3.89
CA LYS A 89 4.22 24.18 5.24
C LYS A 89 3.30 23.60 6.32
N ALA A 90 2.36 22.73 5.96
CA ALA A 90 1.58 22.03 6.97
C ALA A 90 2.53 21.16 7.81
N PRO A 91 2.43 21.18 9.15
CA PRO A 91 3.21 20.26 9.96
C PRO A 91 2.90 18.84 9.51
N GLU A 92 3.92 17.95 9.65
CA GLU A 92 3.78 16.50 9.41
C GLU A 92 2.34 16.04 9.69
N PRO A 93 1.74 15.17 8.88
CA PRO A 93 0.31 14.81 8.94
C PRO A 93 -0.08 14.05 10.22
N SER A 94 0.61 14.32 11.32
CA SER A 94 0.28 13.80 12.64
C SER A 94 -1.05 14.41 13.11
N GLY A 95 -2.13 13.77 12.72
CA GLY A 95 -3.48 14.13 13.17
C GLY A 95 -4.36 14.85 12.14
N MET A 96 -3.96 14.94 10.86
CA MET A 96 -4.93 15.35 9.84
C MET A 96 -5.96 14.24 9.64
N PRO A 97 -7.27 14.56 9.71
CA PRO A 97 -8.28 13.61 9.34
C PRO A 97 -8.04 13.23 7.87
N ALA A 98 -7.75 11.96 7.63
CA ALA A 98 -7.65 11.45 6.28
C ALA A 98 -8.99 11.69 5.57
N ARG A 99 -8.93 12.28 4.37
CA ARG A 99 -10.12 12.52 3.55
C ARG A 99 -10.35 11.31 2.65
N TYR A 100 -11.57 10.78 2.64
CA TYR A 100 -11.91 9.69 1.73
C TYR A 100 -11.94 10.19 0.28
N LEU A 101 -11.32 9.44 -0.62
CA LEU A 101 -11.19 9.82 -2.03
C LEU A 101 -12.53 10.13 -2.69
N ALA A 102 -13.59 9.35 -2.40
CA ALA A 102 -14.92 9.61 -2.95
C ALA A 102 -15.53 10.93 -2.44
N VAL A 103 -15.30 11.27 -1.15
CA VAL A 103 -15.74 12.56 -0.57
C VAL A 103 -14.97 13.71 -1.22
N PHE A 104 -13.65 13.57 -1.31
CA PHE A 104 -12.80 14.54 -2.01
C PHE A 104 -13.22 14.73 -3.47
N ALA A 105 -13.52 13.64 -4.19
CA ALA A 105 -14.01 13.70 -5.58
C ALA A 105 -15.33 14.47 -5.67
N ALA A 106 -16.28 14.22 -4.76
CA ALA A 106 -17.56 14.93 -4.73
C ALA A 106 -17.37 16.42 -4.45
N GLU A 107 -16.51 16.82 -3.51
CA GLU A 107 -16.21 18.21 -3.19
C GLU A 107 -15.54 18.95 -4.38
N ILE A 108 -14.62 18.30 -5.07
CA ILE A 108 -13.88 18.91 -6.18
C ILE A 108 -14.69 18.94 -7.46
N THR A 109 -15.48 17.89 -7.77
CA THR A 109 -16.10 17.73 -9.08
C THR A 109 -17.62 17.68 -9.07
N GLY A 110 -18.24 17.50 -7.90
CA GLY A 110 -19.66 17.17 -7.76
C GLY A 110 -19.98 15.69 -8.02
N ASN A 111 -19.00 14.87 -8.40
CA ASN A 111 -19.19 13.46 -8.69
C ASN A 111 -18.24 12.59 -7.84
N PRO A 112 -18.75 11.77 -6.90
CA PRO A 112 -17.93 10.91 -6.05
C PRO A 112 -17.10 9.86 -6.81
N HIS A 113 -17.49 9.55 -8.05
CA HIS A 113 -16.83 8.56 -8.92
C HIS A 113 -15.84 9.17 -9.92
N ALA A 114 -15.63 10.50 -9.89
CA ALA A 114 -14.76 11.17 -10.85
C ALA A 114 -13.32 10.64 -10.82
N PHE A 115 -12.84 10.26 -9.64
CA PHE A 115 -11.46 9.79 -9.42
C PHE A 115 -11.34 8.28 -9.26
N ASP A 116 -12.36 7.50 -9.63
CA ASP A 116 -12.29 6.05 -9.61
C ASP A 116 -11.19 5.51 -10.53
N ALA A 117 -10.68 4.33 -10.18
CA ALA A 117 -9.65 3.67 -10.97
C ALA A 117 -10.12 3.44 -12.41
N GLY A 118 -9.27 3.85 -13.37
CA GLY A 118 -9.56 3.73 -14.80
C GLY A 118 -10.29 4.93 -15.42
N THR A 119 -10.81 5.86 -14.61
CA THR A 119 -11.37 7.11 -15.15
C THR A 119 -10.26 8.02 -15.67
N LYS A 120 -10.62 8.89 -16.61
CA LYS A 120 -9.67 9.86 -17.17
C LYS A 120 -9.22 10.90 -16.12
N ASP A 121 -10.16 11.36 -15.29
CA ASP A 121 -9.87 12.33 -14.23
C ASP A 121 -9.15 11.67 -13.04
N GLY A 122 -9.41 10.38 -12.75
CA GLY A 122 -8.64 9.59 -11.79
C GLY A 122 -7.18 9.45 -12.18
N LYS A 123 -6.90 9.20 -13.47
CA LYS A 123 -5.52 9.18 -13.98
C LYS A 123 -4.85 10.55 -13.88
N TYR A 124 -5.60 11.62 -14.09
CA TYR A 124 -5.10 12.98 -13.95
C TYR A 124 -4.79 13.31 -12.49
N LEU A 125 -5.65 12.92 -11.56
CA LEU A 125 -5.37 13.02 -10.12
C LEU A 125 -4.09 12.25 -9.74
N GLU A 126 -3.90 11.03 -10.25
CA GLU A 126 -2.67 10.26 -9.99
C GLU A 126 -1.40 11.03 -10.40
N MET A 127 -1.42 11.68 -11.57
CA MET A 127 -0.30 12.51 -12.03
C MET A 127 -0.04 13.70 -11.10
N LEU A 128 -1.10 14.38 -10.65
CA LEU A 128 -1.00 15.52 -9.72
C LEU A 128 -0.48 15.08 -8.34
N VAL A 129 -0.96 13.96 -7.82
CA VAL A 129 -0.51 13.39 -6.55
C VAL A 129 0.98 12.97 -6.64
N GLU A 130 1.41 12.33 -7.73
CA GLU A 130 2.83 12.00 -7.95
C GLU A 130 3.71 13.26 -8.04
N TRP A 131 3.23 14.31 -8.71
CA TRP A 131 3.92 15.58 -8.78
C TRP A 131 4.02 16.23 -7.40
N TYR A 132 2.90 16.28 -6.65
CA TYR A 132 2.83 16.83 -5.30
C TYR A 132 3.84 16.16 -4.37
N VAL A 133 3.82 14.82 -4.27
CA VAL A 133 4.70 14.07 -3.38
C VAL A 133 6.17 14.31 -3.70
N ARG A 134 6.54 14.40 -4.99
CA ARG A 134 7.91 14.74 -5.39
C ARG A 134 8.34 16.15 -4.98
N ARG A 135 7.41 17.11 -4.97
CA ARG A 135 7.71 18.52 -4.68
C ARG A 135 7.68 18.87 -3.21
N THR A 136 6.87 18.19 -2.42
CA THR A 136 6.78 18.42 -0.97
C THR A 136 7.87 17.68 -0.19
N GLY A 137 8.69 16.87 -0.87
CA GLY A 137 9.77 16.11 -0.22
C GLY A 137 9.28 14.99 0.70
N THR A 138 8.00 14.62 0.60
CA THR A 138 7.43 13.48 1.32
C THR A 138 7.85 12.12 0.71
N GLU A 139 8.82 12.13 -0.20
CA GLU A 139 9.50 10.90 -0.61
C GLU A 139 10.39 10.45 0.54
N ASP A 140 9.92 9.47 1.32
CA ASP A 140 10.83 8.67 2.16
C ASP A 140 11.90 8.11 1.24
N GLY A 141 13.14 8.16 1.69
CA GLY A 141 14.29 7.68 0.91
C GLY A 141 13.94 6.41 0.16
N ALA A 142 13.67 6.58 -1.04
CA ALA A 142 13.38 5.80 -2.25
C ALA A 142 13.30 4.26 -2.20
N SER A 143 13.33 3.58 -1.09
CA SER A 143 13.69 2.16 -1.13
C SER A 143 12.67 1.15 -0.60
N GLY A 144 11.85 1.48 0.39
CA GLY A 144 11.01 0.48 1.05
C GLY A 144 9.63 0.28 0.43
N GLY A 145 8.99 1.35 0.04
CA GLY A 145 7.53 1.42 -0.13
C GLY A 145 6.90 0.67 -1.30
N SER A 146 7.66 0.09 -2.22
CA SER A 146 7.09 -0.66 -3.35
C SER A 146 7.75 -2.02 -3.59
N ARG A 147 8.78 -2.40 -2.82
CA ARG A 147 9.41 -3.72 -2.96
C ARG A 147 8.42 -4.82 -2.61
N GLY A 148 8.08 -5.66 -3.56
CA GLY A 148 7.17 -6.79 -3.37
C GLY A 148 5.70 -6.53 -3.65
N PHE A 149 5.16 -5.32 -3.43
CA PHE A 149 3.74 -5.01 -3.57
C PHE A 149 3.47 -3.74 -4.41
N PRO A 150 3.72 -3.75 -5.73
CA PRO A 150 3.54 -2.58 -6.60
C PRO A 150 2.10 -2.01 -6.58
N ALA A 151 1.11 -2.88 -6.36
CA ALA A 151 -0.31 -2.48 -6.31
C ALA A 151 -0.61 -1.45 -5.23
N PHE A 152 0.17 -1.42 -4.14
CA PHE A 152 -0.03 -0.48 -3.04
C PHE A 152 0.72 0.85 -3.20
N ARG A 153 1.56 0.99 -4.22
CA ARG A 153 2.27 2.25 -4.49
C ARG A 153 1.31 3.43 -4.60
N LYS A 154 0.19 3.25 -5.32
CA LYS A 154 -0.82 4.30 -5.46
C LYS A 154 -1.50 4.66 -4.14
N GLN A 155 -1.87 3.66 -3.34
CA GLN A 155 -2.48 3.91 -2.03
C GLN A 155 -1.52 4.67 -1.10
N ARG A 156 -0.24 4.34 -1.14
CA ARG A 156 0.80 5.05 -0.39
C ARG A 156 0.95 6.51 -0.86
N LEU A 157 0.92 6.76 -2.17
CA LEU A 157 0.96 8.11 -2.73
C LEU A 157 -0.26 8.93 -2.29
N TYR A 158 -1.46 8.36 -2.35
CA TYR A 158 -2.66 9.03 -1.83
C TYR A 158 -2.56 9.32 -0.34
N LEU A 159 -2.11 8.35 0.46
CA LEU A 159 -1.94 8.56 1.90
C LEU A 159 -1.02 9.74 2.21
N LYS A 160 0.09 9.92 1.46
CA LYS A 160 1.00 11.06 1.60
C LYS A 160 0.35 12.41 1.30
N THR A 161 -0.76 12.42 0.59
CA THR A 161 -1.58 13.62 0.37
C THR A 161 -2.76 13.74 1.35
N GLY A 162 -2.85 12.87 2.34
CA GLY A 162 -3.97 12.81 3.27
C GLY A 162 -5.25 12.20 2.65
N LEU A 163 -5.16 11.56 1.48
CA LEU A 163 -6.29 10.90 0.84
C LEU A 163 -6.30 9.41 1.13
N LEU A 164 -7.45 8.89 1.55
CA LEU A 164 -7.70 7.45 1.72
C LEU A 164 -8.64 6.94 0.63
N ARG A 165 -8.23 5.89 -0.06
CA ARG A 165 -9.04 5.31 -1.11
C ARG A 165 -10.12 4.37 -0.57
N ASP A 166 -9.74 3.53 0.36
CA ASP A 166 -10.60 2.54 1.02
C ASP A 166 -10.10 2.33 2.45
N ASP A 167 -10.98 2.43 3.42
CA ASP A 167 -10.68 2.25 4.83
C ASP A 167 -11.49 1.11 5.45
N VAL A 168 -12.77 0.99 5.10
CA VAL A 168 -13.71 0.07 5.77
C VAL A 168 -13.32 -1.40 5.56
N SER A 169 -12.91 -1.78 4.35
CA SER A 169 -12.44 -3.14 4.04
C SER A 169 -10.93 -3.30 4.21
N ASN A 170 -10.21 -2.21 4.53
CA ASN A 170 -8.76 -2.16 4.64
C ASN A 170 -8.33 -2.03 6.11
N TYR A 171 -8.28 -3.14 6.80
CA TYR A 171 -7.88 -3.24 8.20
C TYR A 171 -6.75 -4.26 8.39
N ALA A 172 -5.93 -4.05 9.39
CA ALA A 172 -5.01 -5.05 9.93
C ALA A 172 -5.71 -5.82 11.06
N LEU A 173 -5.57 -7.14 11.09
CA LEU A 173 -6.07 -7.99 12.19
C LEU A 173 -4.87 -8.38 13.05
N ALA A 174 -4.82 -7.87 14.29
CA ALA A 174 -3.68 -8.08 15.15
C ALA A 174 -4.08 -8.14 16.65
N ALA A 175 -3.21 -8.69 17.47
CA ALA A 175 -3.24 -8.64 18.91
C ALA A 175 -1.86 -8.22 19.45
N GLY A 176 -1.79 -7.61 20.61
CA GLY A 176 -0.52 -7.22 21.22
C GLY A 176 0.12 -5.97 20.58
N ILE A 177 -0.65 -5.07 20.02
CA ILE A 177 -0.13 -3.83 19.44
C ILE A 177 -0.17 -2.72 20.48
N ARG A 178 0.97 -2.07 20.69
CA ARG A 178 1.10 -0.79 21.37
C ARG A 178 1.27 0.31 20.33
N ALA A 179 0.51 1.39 20.44
CA ALA A 179 0.57 2.46 19.48
C ALA A 179 0.71 3.83 20.14
N ARG A 180 1.31 4.79 19.43
CA ARG A 180 1.28 6.21 19.79
C ARG A 180 0.59 6.99 18.69
N SER A 181 -0.32 7.86 19.12
CA SER A 181 -0.98 8.79 18.20
C SER A 181 0.04 9.73 17.53
N GLY A 182 -0.38 10.43 16.49
CA GLY A 182 0.44 11.45 15.83
C GLY A 182 0.97 12.54 16.79
N SER A 183 0.26 12.84 17.88
CA SER A 183 0.74 13.72 18.97
C SER A 183 1.75 13.05 19.91
N GLY A 184 2.12 11.78 19.69
CA GLY A 184 3.03 11.01 20.54
C GLY A 184 2.42 10.43 21.81
N ARG A 185 1.13 10.65 22.08
CA ARG A 185 0.44 10.09 23.25
C ARG A 185 0.18 8.60 23.04
N ILE A 186 0.23 7.83 24.13
CA ILE A 186 -0.17 6.42 24.14
C ILE A 186 -1.62 6.32 23.66
N HIS A 187 -1.88 5.36 22.79
CA HIS A 187 -3.22 5.06 22.28
C HIS A 187 -3.96 4.15 23.26
N ALA A 188 -4.77 4.74 24.15
CA ALA A 188 -5.42 4.03 25.25
C ALA A 188 -6.25 2.81 24.81
N GLY A 189 -6.91 2.88 23.64
CA GLY A 189 -7.67 1.72 23.11
C GLY A 189 -6.78 0.53 22.77
N MET A 190 -5.56 0.77 22.23
CA MET A 190 -4.64 -0.32 21.92
C MET A 190 -4.04 -0.93 23.18
N GLU A 191 -3.70 -0.13 24.19
CA GLU A 191 -3.29 -0.64 25.50
C GLU A 191 -4.40 -1.47 26.14
N GLY A 192 -5.67 -0.99 26.10
CA GLY A 192 -6.82 -1.74 26.62
C GLY A 192 -6.98 -3.10 25.95
N PHE A 193 -6.90 -3.22 24.61
CA PHE A 193 -6.96 -4.50 23.91
C PHE A 193 -5.80 -5.44 24.33
N LEU A 194 -4.61 -4.89 24.55
CA LEU A 194 -3.48 -5.67 25.05
C LEU A 194 -3.72 -6.15 26.49
N GLU A 195 -4.19 -5.28 27.38
CA GLU A 195 -4.49 -5.61 28.79
C GLU A 195 -5.59 -6.65 28.90
N GLU A 196 -6.62 -6.58 28.11
CA GLU A 196 -7.73 -7.57 28.07
C GLU A 196 -7.34 -8.85 27.31
N GLY A 197 -6.28 -8.83 26.52
CA GLY A 197 -5.86 -9.98 25.70
C GLY A 197 -6.76 -10.19 24.48
N GLU A 198 -7.33 -9.13 23.95
CA GLU A 198 -8.27 -9.18 22.83
C GLU A 198 -7.61 -8.86 21.49
N PRO A 199 -7.88 -9.66 20.44
CA PRO A 199 -7.51 -9.29 19.08
C PRO A 199 -8.42 -8.18 18.54
N VAL A 200 -7.87 -7.33 17.67
CA VAL A 200 -8.57 -6.16 17.12
C VAL A 200 -8.39 -6.02 15.63
N GLN A 201 -9.44 -5.58 14.94
CA GLN A 201 -9.38 -5.10 13.56
C GLN A 201 -9.06 -3.60 13.57
N ILE A 202 -7.89 -3.24 13.08
CA ILE A 202 -7.38 -1.87 13.12
C ILE A 202 -7.57 -1.26 11.72
N PRO A 203 -8.46 -0.29 11.55
CA PRO A 203 -8.71 0.32 10.24
C PRO A 203 -7.49 1.10 9.75
N LEU A 204 -7.36 1.22 8.44
CA LEU A 204 -6.25 1.94 7.79
C LEU A 204 -6.13 3.38 8.30
N SER A 205 -7.26 4.08 8.49
CA SER A 205 -7.31 5.45 8.99
C SER A 205 -6.69 5.61 10.38
N ALA A 206 -6.87 4.62 11.27
CA ALA A 206 -6.26 4.62 12.58
C ALA A 206 -4.73 4.47 12.48
N ILE A 207 -4.26 3.44 11.74
CA ILE A 207 -2.81 3.18 11.56
C ILE A 207 -2.13 4.37 10.90
N ALA A 208 -2.76 4.98 9.91
CA ALA A 208 -2.26 6.17 9.21
C ALA A 208 -2.08 7.39 10.13
N GLY A 209 -2.85 7.46 11.21
CA GLY A 209 -2.74 8.52 12.23
C GLY A 209 -1.73 8.24 13.34
N TRP A 210 -1.06 7.09 13.33
CA TRP A 210 -0.08 6.74 14.35
C TRP A 210 1.31 7.28 14.04
N LYS A 211 2.01 7.69 15.08
CA LYS A 211 3.42 8.08 15.02
C LYS A 211 4.35 6.86 15.09
N SER A 212 3.96 5.85 15.88
CA SER A 212 4.73 4.62 16.04
C SER A 212 3.83 3.48 16.49
N ALA A 213 4.25 2.25 16.19
CA ALA A 213 3.67 1.03 16.73
C ALA A 213 4.81 0.08 17.18
N SER A 214 4.53 -0.70 18.21
CA SER A 214 5.42 -1.76 18.72
C SER A 214 4.57 -2.91 19.27
N CYS A 215 5.21 -3.99 19.70
CA CYS A 215 4.55 -5.11 20.38
C CYS A 215 5.41 -5.59 21.53
N PRO A 216 4.89 -6.43 22.46
CA PRO A 216 5.66 -7.00 23.53
C PRO A 216 6.88 -7.76 23.00
N GLU A 217 7.98 -7.72 23.73
CA GLU A 217 9.29 -8.35 23.41
C GLU A 217 9.82 -7.98 22.01
N ASN A 218 9.24 -6.95 21.34
CA ASN A 218 9.54 -6.59 19.96
C ASN A 218 9.48 -7.80 19.00
N ARG A 219 8.58 -8.73 19.25
CA ARG A 219 8.42 -9.96 18.46
C ARG A 219 7.00 -10.09 17.97
N MET A 220 6.83 -10.23 16.65
CA MET A 220 5.54 -10.36 15.97
C MET A 220 5.46 -11.70 15.24
N TYR A 221 4.50 -12.54 15.62
CA TYR A 221 4.16 -13.75 14.88
C TYR A 221 3.03 -13.49 13.93
N ILE A 222 3.21 -13.84 12.65
CA ILE A 222 2.26 -13.57 11.59
C ILE A 222 1.84 -14.88 10.95
N VAL A 223 0.54 -15.13 10.89
CA VAL A 223 -0.03 -16.27 10.17
C VAL A 223 -0.90 -15.81 9.02
N GLU A 224 -1.05 -16.66 8.00
CA GLU A 224 -1.91 -16.37 6.86
C GLU A 224 -3.37 -16.73 7.16
N ASN A 225 -3.60 -17.83 7.85
CA ASN A 225 -4.93 -18.42 8.04
C ASN A 225 -5.67 -17.85 9.26
N PRO A 226 -6.92 -17.33 9.07
CA PRO A 226 -7.71 -16.77 10.17
C PRO A 226 -8.08 -17.78 11.27
N SER A 227 -8.30 -19.06 10.93
CA SER A 227 -8.64 -20.08 11.91
C SER A 227 -7.44 -20.40 12.81
N VAL A 228 -6.24 -20.48 12.23
CA VAL A 228 -4.99 -20.63 12.99
C VAL A 228 -4.79 -19.43 13.89
N TYR A 229 -4.94 -18.22 13.39
CA TYR A 229 -4.86 -16.99 14.17
C TYR A 229 -5.82 -16.99 15.37
N ALA A 230 -7.09 -17.37 15.16
CA ALA A 230 -8.09 -17.39 16.22
C ALA A 230 -7.71 -18.37 17.34
N VAL A 231 -7.15 -19.55 17.00
CA VAL A 231 -6.69 -20.53 18.00
C VAL A 231 -5.46 -20.01 18.76
N LEU A 232 -4.51 -19.36 18.06
CA LEU A 232 -3.35 -18.74 18.70
C LEU A 232 -3.79 -17.65 19.68
N CYS A 233 -4.73 -16.78 19.31
CA CYS A 233 -5.28 -15.75 20.20
C CYS A 233 -5.93 -16.37 21.45
N GLY A 234 -6.59 -17.51 21.32
CA GLY A 234 -7.19 -18.21 22.47
C GLY A 234 -6.20 -18.83 23.47
N LYS A 235 -4.91 -18.88 23.10
CA LYS A 235 -3.80 -19.39 23.96
C LYS A 235 -2.71 -18.33 24.21
N TRP A 236 -2.94 -17.12 23.72
CA TRP A 236 -1.97 -16.05 23.74
C TRP A 236 -1.65 -15.59 25.17
N ASP A 237 -0.36 -15.57 25.50
CA ASP A 237 0.19 -15.17 26.80
C ASP A 237 0.46 -13.66 26.93
N ARG A 238 0.27 -12.89 25.87
CA ARG A 238 0.52 -11.43 25.76
C ARG A 238 2.00 -11.03 25.75
N GLU A 239 2.91 -11.98 25.61
CA GLU A 239 4.36 -11.70 25.59
C GLU A 239 4.88 -11.40 24.19
N CYS A 240 4.07 -11.54 23.15
CA CYS A 240 4.41 -11.23 21.77
C CYS A 240 3.25 -10.55 21.05
N GLY A 241 3.47 -10.00 19.86
CA GLY A 241 2.42 -9.60 18.94
C GLY A 241 1.94 -10.78 18.08
N LEU A 242 0.67 -10.79 17.75
CA LEU A 242 0.09 -11.72 16.78
C LEU A 242 -0.59 -10.94 15.65
N MET A 243 -0.44 -11.38 14.40
CA MET A 243 -1.10 -10.78 13.25
C MET A 243 -1.62 -11.85 12.28
N CYS A 244 -2.76 -11.57 11.65
CA CYS A 244 -3.29 -12.40 10.58
C CYS A 244 -3.28 -11.63 9.25
N MET A 245 -2.66 -12.20 8.21
CA MET A 245 -2.71 -11.62 6.86
C MET A 245 -4.04 -11.87 6.16
N ASN A 246 -4.75 -12.93 6.50
CA ASN A 246 -6.00 -13.33 5.88
C ASN A 246 -5.87 -13.43 4.34
N GLY A 247 -4.91 -14.23 3.89
CA GLY A 247 -4.50 -14.36 2.49
C GLY A 247 -3.54 -13.26 2.03
N GLN A 248 -3.86 -12.57 0.95
CA GLN A 248 -3.00 -11.50 0.43
C GLN A 248 -2.95 -10.29 1.39
N PRO A 249 -1.76 -9.77 1.71
CA PRO A 249 -1.62 -8.61 2.59
C PRO A 249 -2.45 -7.42 2.12
N ARG A 250 -3.12 -6.76 3.05
CA ARG A 250 -3.80 -5.49 2.82
C ARG A 250 -2.84 -4.33 3.04
N PHE A 251 -3.16 -3.16 2.51
CA PHE A 251 -2.31 -1.99 2.68
C PHE A 251 -2.18 -1.57 4.16
N SER A 252 -3.24 -1.70 4.95
CA SER A 252 -3.21 -1.49 6.41
C SER A 252 -2.22 -2.41 7.12
N SER A 253 -2.17 -3.70 6.75
CA SER A 253 -1.20 -4.65 7.30
C SER A 253 0.23 -4.25 6.95
N LEU A 254 0.48 -3.82 5.71
CA LEU A 254 1.80 -3.36 5.29
C LEU A 254 2.21 -2.06 5.98
N LEU A 255 1.28 -1.12 6.17
CA LEU A 255 1.55 0.13 6.89
C LEU A 255 1.86 -0.15 8.38
N LEU A 256 1.15 -1.09 9.01
CA LEU A 256 1.48 -1.53 10.36
C LEU A 256 2.87 -2.17 10.43
N LEU A 257 3.23 -3.00 9.45
CA LEU A 257 4.58 -3.59 9.37
C LEU A 257 5.68 -2.53 9.21
N ASP A 258 5.43 -1.43 8.47
CA ASP A 258 6.38 -0.32 8.39
C ASP A 258 6.66 0.29 9.76
N LEU A 259 5.60 0.58 10.53
CA LEU A 259 5.74 1.14 11.89
C LEU A 259 6.42 0.17 12.87
N LEU A 260 6.15 -1.13 12.74
CA LEU A 260 6.80 -2.17 13.53
C LEU A 260 8.29 -2.30 13.17
N ALA A 261 8.66 -2.19 11.90
CA ALA A 261 10.06 -2.19 11.48
C ALA A 261 10.83 -0.99 12.05
N GLU A 262 10.22 0.20 12.07
CA GLU A 262 10.81 1.39 12.68
C GLU A 262 11.04 1.25 14.19
N SER A 263 10.26 0.43 14.87
CA SER A 263 10.44 0.11 16.31
C SER A 263 11.41 -1.04 16.57
N GLY A 264 12.00 -1.63 15.52
CA GLY A 264 12.93 -2.75 15.66
C GLY A 264 12.24 -4.09 15.97
N THR A 265 10.97 -4.22 15.59
CA THR A 265 10.24 -5.47 15.79
C THR A 265 10.78 -6.58 14.87
N GLU A 266 11.01 -7.75 15.43
CA GLU A 266 11.35 -8.98 14.71
C GLU A 266 10.07 -9.67 14.23
N VAL A 267 10.00 -10.08 12.97
CA VAL A 267 8.84 -10.74 12.38
C VAL A 267 9.09 -12.21 12.12
N TRP A 268 8.19 -13.06 12.62
CA TRP A 268 8.13 -14.49 12.37
C TRP A 268 6.87 -14.82 11.56
N TYR A 269 7.04 -15.17 10.29
CA TYR A 269 5.94 -15.38 9.35
C TYR A 269 5.74 -16.85 9.01
N ALA A 270 4.51 -17.31 9.16
CA ALA A 270 4.05 -18.60 8.68
C ALA A 270 2.92 -18.42 7.65
N GLY A 271 2.97 -19.20 6.58
CA GLY A 271 1.94 -19.29 5.54
C GLY A 271 1.70 -20.73 5.16
N ASP A 272 0.69 -20.97 4.32
CA ASP A 272 0.53 -22.27 3.69
C ASP A 272 1.76 -22.62 2.84
N ILE A 273 2.18 -23.88 2.86
CA ILE A 273 3.22 -24.34 1.95
C ILE A 273 2.55 -24.82 0.66
N ASP A 274 2.12 -23.84 -0.11
CA ASP A 274 1.63 -23.96 -1.46
C ASP A 274 2.28 -22.91 -2.37
N PRO A 275 2.12 -22.94 -3.69
CA PRO A 275 2.80 -21.99 -4.57
C PRO A 275 2.49 -20.53 -4.29
N GLU A 276 1.27 -20.21 -3.91
CA GLU A 276 0.84 -18.85 -3.57
C GLU A 276 1.41 -18.40 -2.22
N GLY A 277 1.33 -19.24 -1.19
CA GLY A 277 1.82 -18.95 0.16
C GLY A 277 3.34 -18.72 0.19
N LEU A 278 4.13 -19.55 -0.53
CA LEU A 278 5.57 -19.33 -0.65
C LEU A 278 5.90 -18.00 -1.35
N LEU A 279 5.13 -17.61 -2.35
CA LEU A 279 5.32 -16.33 -3.03
C LEU A 279 4.88 -15.13 -2.17
N ILE A 280 3.87 -15.30 -1.33
CA ILE A 280 3.47 -14.27 -0.34
C ILE A 280 4.59 -14.09 0.68
N ALA A 281 5.08 -15.19 1.27
CA ALA A 281 6.16 -15.20 2.24
C ALA A 281 7.43 -14.49 1.70
N GLN A 282 7.88 -14.86 0.50
CA GLN A 282 9.03 -14.23 -0.15
C GLN A 282 8.82 -12.72 -0.40
N ARG A 283 7.60 -12.32 -0.79
CA ARG A 283 7.30 -10.90 -1.02
C ARG A 283 7.29 -10.11 0.29
N LEU A 284 6.74 -10.68 1.36
CA LEU A 284 6.74 -10.05 2.67
C LEU A 284 8.16 -9.87 3.21
N LYS A 285 9.03 -10.89 3.09
CA LYS A 285 10.45 -10.76 3.48
C LYS A 285 11.17 -9.67 2.70
N ARG A 286 10.93 -9.55 1.39
CA ARG A 286 11.50 -8.47 0.57
C ARG A 286 10.95 -7.09 0.93
N TYR A 287 9.75 -7.04 1.44
CA TYR A 287 9.07 -5.80 1.83
C TYR A 287 9.54 -5.30 3.19
N TYR A 288 9.59 -6.18 4.19
CA TYR A 288 9.87 -5.83 5.58
C TYR A 288 11.29 -5.29 5.74
N GLN A 289 11.44 -4.15 6.44
CA GLN A 289 12.73 -3.48 6.59
C GLN A 289 13.43 -3.80 7.93
N GLY A 290 12.88 -4.73 8.70
CA GLY A 290 13.47 -5.26 9.94
C GLY A 290 13.93 -6.71 9.79
N GLU A 291 14.16 -7.37 10.91
CA GLU A 291 14.52 -8.78 10.98
C GLU A 291 13.28 -9.64 10.66
N PHE A 292 13.41 -10.57 9.71
CA PHE A 292 12.32 -11.38 9.21
C PHE A 292 12.70 -12.84 9.08
N HIS A 293 11.93 -13.72 9.72
CA HIS A 293 12.12 -15.16 9.75
C HIS A 293 10.92 -15.89 9.15
N TYR A 294 11.19 -16.99 8.46
CA TYR A 294 10.16 -17.95 8.08
C TYR A 294 9.92 -18.90 9.26
N TRP A 295 8.69 -18.92 9.73
CA TRP A 295 8.31 -19.73 10.88
C TRP A 295 7.64 -21.02 10.41
N HIS A 296 8.31 -22.17 10.62
CA HIS A 296 7.86 -23.48 10.17
C HIS A 296 7.50 -23.57 8.69
N MET A 297 8.34 -23.00 7.83
CA MET A 297 8.19 -23.06 6.37
C MET A 297 9.37 -23.77 5.69
N SER A 298 10.17 -24.54 6.44
CA SER A 298 11.31 -25.27 5.89
C SER A 298 10.88 -26.52 5.10
N ALA A 299 11.82 -27.09 4.35
CA ALA A 299 11.59 -28.37 3.67
C ALA A 299 11.41 -29.53 4.67
N GLU A 300 11.98 -29.43 5.85
CA GLU A 300 11.83 -30.36 6.95
C GLU A 300 10.41 -30.28 7.54
N ASP A 301 9.92 -29.09 7.83
CA ASP A 301 8.54 -28.86 8.29
C ASP A 301 7.53 -29.40 7.26
N TYR A 302 7.77 -29.14 5.99
CA TYR A 302 6.93 -29.65 4.91
C TYR A 302 6.82 -31.18 4.88
N LYS A 303 7.91 -31.90 5.19
CA LYS A 303 7.92 -33.37 5.20
C LYS A 303 7.17 -33.98 6.40
N MET A 304 7.06 -33.24 7.50
CA MET A 304 6.36 -33.73 8.69
C MET A 304 4.85 -33.72 8.53
N CYS A 305 4.32 -32.96 7.57
CA CYS A 305 2.90 -32.82 7.37
C CYS A 305 2.46 -33.33 6.00
N VAL A 306 1.62 -34.36 6.02
CA VAL A 306 1.08 -34.97 4.78
C VAL A 306 -0.27 -34.34 4.48
N SER A 307 -0.33 -33.45 3.48
CA SER A 307 -1.59 -33.04 2.86
C SER A 307 -1.95 -33.99 1.72
N ALA A 308 -3.25 -34.21 1.55
CA ALA A 308 -3.77 -34.98 0.42
C ALA A 308 -4.06 -34.13 -0.81
N GLU A 309 -4.05 -32.80 -0.69
CA GLU A 309 -4.49 -31.87 -1.73
C GLU A 309 -3.47 -31.71 -2.86
N PRO A 310 -3.78 -32.16 -4.09
CA PRO A 310 -2.87 -32.04 -5.20
C PRO A 310 -2.81 -30.60 -5.72
N VAL A 311 -1.60 -30.15 -6.05
CA VAL A 311 -1.35 -28.85 -6.70
C VAL A 311 -1.41 -29.03 -8.22
N SER A 312 -2.28 -28.28 -8.90
CA SER A 312 -2.40 -28.32 -10.35
C SER A 312 -1.08 -27.93 -11.05
N GLN A 313 -0.83 -28.48 -12.24
CA GLN A 313 0.38 -28.15 -13.03
C GLN A 313 0.55 -26.65 -13.29
N ARG A 314 -0.56 -25.91 -13.48
CA ARG A 314 -0.53 -24.46 -13.64
C ARG A 314 0.01 -23.76 -12.38
N ARG A 315 -0.40 -24.19 -11.20
CA ARG A 315 0.08 -23.64 -9.92
C ARG A 315 1.53 -24.05 -9.65
N GLN A 316 1.92 -25.32 -9.97
CA GLN A 316 3.30 -25.78 -9.81
C GLN A 316 4.31 -24.91 -10.57
N LYS A 317 3.96 -24.42 -11.78
CA LYS A 317 4.81 -23.49 -12.54
C LYS A 317 5.10 -22.18 -11.79
N MET A 318 4.28 -21.81 -10.81
CA MET A 318 4.53 -20.62 -10.00
C MET A 318 5.74 -20.80 -9.08
N LEU A 319 6.09 -22.05 -8.72
CA LEU A 319 7.26 -22.34 -7.87
C LEU A 319 8.58 -21.93 -8.53
N GLU A 320 8.65 -21.85 -9.86
CA GLU A 320 9.80 -21.31 -10.59
C GLU A 320 10.13 -19.86 -10.23
N LYS A 321 9.16 -19.13 -9.65
CA LYS A 321 9.31 -17.73 -9.20
C LYS A 321 9.78 -17.62 -7.74
N VAL A 322 9.96 -18.73 -7.04
CA VAL A 322 10.52 -18.73 -5.69
C VAL A 322 12.04 -18.63 -5.80
N GLU A 323 12.54 -17.45 -5.49
CA GLU A 323 13.97 -17.09 -5.62
C GLU A 323 14.69 -17.04 -4.26
N ASP A 324 13.93 -16.92 -3.15
CA ASP A 324 14.50 -16.85 -1.80
C ASP A 324 15.20 -18.18 -1.45
N PRO A 325 16.51 -18.14 -1.08
CA PRO A 325 17.29 -19.36 -0.84
C PRO A 325 16.73 -20.24 0.28
N GLU A 326 16.10 -19.67 1.30
CA GLU A 326 15.52 -20.42 2.42
C GLU A 326 14.26 -21.18 1.99
N LEU A 327 13.43 -20.59 1.11
CA LEU A 327 12.20 -21.21 0.61
C LEU A 327 12.43 -22.13 -0.60
N LYS A 328 13.58 -22.02 -1.28
CA LYS A 328 13.85 -22.77 -2.50
C LYS A 328 13.81 -24.27 -2.29
N LYS A 329 14.41 -24.78 -1.20
CA LYS A 329 14.37 -26.21 -0.86
C LYS A 329 12.94 -26.69 -0.58
N THR A 330 12.12 -25.87 0.04
CA THR A 330 10.70 -26.15 0.31
C THR A 330 9.91 -26.17 -1.00
N ALA A 331 10.15 -25.21 -1.90
CA ALA A 331 9.54 -25.19 -3.23
C ALA A 331 9.91 -26.43 -4.07
N GLU A 332 11.15 -26.89 -4.02
CA GLU A 332 11.62 -28.12 -4.69
C GLU A 332 10.93 -29.37 -4.11
N ALA A 333 10.78 -29.44 -2.78
CA ALA A 333 10.09 -30.54 -2.10
C ALA A 333 8.60 -30.56 -2.49
N LEU A 334 7.94 -29.39 -2.50
CA LEU A 334 6.56 -29.22 -2.95
C LEU A 334 6.38 -29.60 -4.43
N GLN A 335 7.29 -29.19 -5.31
CA GLN A 335 7.25 -29.53 -6.73
C GLN A 335 7.37 -31.05 -6.95
N LYS A 336 8.25 -31.71 -6.19
CA LYS A 336 8.45 -33.15 -6.27
C LYS A 336 7.24 -33.93 -5.77
N SER A 337 6.61 -33.51 -4.69
CA SER A 337 5.44 -34.21 -4.12
C SER A 337 4.16 -33.91 -4.87
N GLY A 338 4.03 -32.69 -5.44
CA GLY A 338 2.83 -32.19 -6.09
C GLY A 338 1.66 -31.94 -5.15
N LYS A 339 1.88 -31.84 -3.83
CA LYS A 339 0.83 -31.70 -2.82
C LYS A 339 1.02 -30.44 -1.99
N ALA A 340 -0.02 -29.64 -1.81
CA ALA A 340 -0.02 -28.49 -0.91
C ALA A 340 -0.03 -28.92 0.56
N TRP A 341 0.37 -28.01 1.43
CA TRP A 341 0.33 -28.18 2.86
C TRP A 341 -0.27 -26.93 3.51
N TYR A 342 -1.17 -27.13 4.48
CA TYR A 342 -1.96 -26.07 5.10
C TYR A 342 -1.59 -25.86 6.56
N GLN A 343 -1.63 -24.62 7.02
CA GLN A 343 -1.23 -24.18 8.35
C GLN A 343 -1.99 -24.90 9.47
N GLU A 344 -3.25 -25.27 9.27
CA GLU A 344 -4.07 -25.95 10.26
C GLU A 344 -3.45 -27.29 10.75
N ASN A 345 -2.68 -27.94 9.90
CA ASN A 345 -2.00 -29.19 10.24
C ASN A 345 -0.81 -29.01 11.19
N MET A 346 -0.30 -27.77 11.33
CA MET A 346 0.83 -27.42 12.19
C MET A 346 0.43 -26.71 13.48
N LEU A 347 -0.85 -26.64 13.76
CA LEU A 347 -1.35 -25.84 14.89
C LEU A 347 -0.67 -26.20 16.21
N ARG A 348 -0.36 -27.50 16.46
CA ARG A 348 0.33 -27.94 17.68
C ARG A 348 1.72 -27.31 17.80
N VAL A 349 2.46 -27.24 16.68
CA VAL A 349 3.83 -26.69 16.65
C VAL A 349 3.78 -25.17 16.84
N TYR A 350 2.81 -24.49 16.22
CA TYR A 350 2.63 -23.05 16.44
C TYR A 350 2.31 -22.71 17.90
N LEU A 351 1.58 -23.56 18.61
CA LEU A 351 1.22 -23.34 20.01
C LEU A 351 2.43 -23.52 20.99
N GLU A 352 3.54 -24.08 20.52
CA GLU A 352 4.74 -24.25 21.35
C GLU A 352 5.37 -22.93 21.81
N ILE A 353 5.14 -21.83 21.08
CA ILE A 353 5.60 -20.48 21.48
C ILE A 353 4.99 -20.01 22.80
N PHE A 354 3.81 -20.52 23.19
CA PHE A 354 3.11 -20.15 24.42
C PHE A 354 3.33 -21.16 25.55
N ARG A 355 4.12 -22.24 25.32
CA ARG A 355 4.45 -23.20 26.38
C ARG A 355 5.54 -22.61 27.28
N ARG A 356 5.21 -22.41 28.53
CA ARG A 356 6.20 -22.03 29.57
C ARG A 356 7.20 -23.15 29.76
N GLU A 357 8.45 -22.82 30.18
CA GLU A 357 9.48 -23.81 30.47
C GLU A 357 9.04 -24.84 31.53
N GLU A 358 8.17 -24.47 32.45
CA GLU A 358 7.57 -25.33 33.47
C GLU A 358 6.72 -26.47 32.90
N ASP A 359 6.02 -26.20 31.77
CA ASP A 359 5.19 -27.21 31.08
C ASP A 359 6.05 -28.19 30.26
N ARG A 360 7.22 -27.77 29.78
CA ARG A 360 8.17 -28.64 29.05
C ARG A 360 8.77 -29.73 29.94
N GLY A 361 9.02 -29.43 31.22
CA GLY A 361 9.54 -30.38 32.18
C GLY A 361 8.55 -31.44 32.66
N ALA A 362 7.24 -31.18 32.58
CA ALA A 362 6.21 -32.09 33.00
C ALA A 362 5.97 -33.24 31.99
N GLU A 363 5.99 -32.96 30.68
CA GLU A 363 5.81 -34.00 29.65
C GLU A 363 6.99 -34.94 29.51
N GLU A 364 8.23 -34.46 29.72
CA GLU A 364 9.43 -35.36 29.78
C GLU A 364 9.38 -36.33 30.92
N SER A 365 8.73 -36.00 32.04
CA SER A 365 8.57 -36.89 33.19
C SER A 365 7.49 -37.93 33.05
N GLU A 366 6.46 -37.72 32.18
CA GLU A 366 5.39 -38.70 31.91
C GLU A 366 5.75 -39.73 30.82
N HIS A 367 6.66 -39.40 29.90
CA HIS A 367 7.11 -40.33 28.84
C HIS A 367 8.30 -41.22 29.30
N GLY A 368 8.78 -41.02 30.51
CA GLY A 368 9.88 -41.80 31.13
C GLY A 368 9.40 -42.86 32.13
N ARG A 369 8.10 -43.20 32.18
CA ARG A 369 7.59 -44.26 33.06
C ARG A 369 6.96 -45.39 32.29
#